data_13c863de5b8ab3344d262b5d1af8bb18
#
_entry.id   13c863de5b8ab3344d262b5d1af8bb18
#
_cell.length_a   1.000
_cell.length_b   1.000
_cell.length_c   1.000
_cell.angle_alpha   90.00
_cell.angle_beta   90.00
_cell.angle_gamma   90.00
#
_symmetry.space_group_name_H-M   'P 1'
#
loop_
_entity.id
_entity.type
_entity.pdbx_description
1 polymer ?
#
loop_
_entity_poly.entity_id
_entity_poly.type
_entity_poly.pdbx_seq_one_letter_code
_entity_poly.pdbx_strand_id
1 'polypeptide(L)'
;MDKMYDAVIVGGGPAGLSAAIYLARAKCKVLVVEKEKTGGQITITADVVNYPGLGKISGAELAAQMERQARGFGAEFLSAEVIGLKLDQDVKELETTAGTVRALSVILATGANPRKVGFAGEKQFQGRGVAYCATCDAEFFTGMDIFVIGGGMSAVEESMFLSRYGRSVTILVRGDKFRAPQTAVDALAKYDNISVRFNTVVDAVGGETMLSYADIRNDVTGETQHFTPKSGETFGVFVFAGYVPNTGLFRNLVALNEQGYIITDEKQETNVKGVFAAGDVCIKELRQVVTAVSDGAVSAVAAERHAAALHDKLNLPAFSRPEVDTARLEQRRTSIEKEAAEGNETNFISAEIRAQLAAVFEKFAAPVKVVGHYDDGDLSAELRGFMEEFAGLTDKVRYEAKNDANGQPGVEFLHADGTPSGITFHAVPGGHEFNSFILALYNVAGPGQEIRPETQEKIDRITKEVDVKVLMSLSCTMCPDVVAAVQRIAAARENVRADIYDIRYFPALKEKYSVMSVPCMIVGEELHFGKKNIDEIADILAG
;
A
#
# COMPACT_ATOMS: atom_id res chain seq x y z
N MET A 1 -22.29 26.19 -4.34
CA MET A 1 -21.90 26.94 -3.12
C MET A 1 -20.39 27.08 -3.11
N ASP A 2 -19.89 28.30 -3.21
CA ASP A 2 -18.45 28.60 -3.14
C ASP A 2 -17.95 28.32 -1.70
N LYS A 3 -17.49 27.08 -1.47
CA LYS A 3 -16.85 26.75 -0.21
C LYS A 3 -15.48 27.40 -0.14
N MET A 4 -15.23 28.19 0.89
CA MET A 4 -13.92 28.75 1.20
C MET A 4 -13.22 27.93 2.28
N TYR A 5 -11.94 27.67 2.10
CA TYR A 5 -11.09 26.92 3.00
C TYR A 5 -9.95 27.81 3.52
N ASP A 6 -9.45 27.51 4.70
CA ASP A 6 -8.23 28.16 5.22
C ASP A 6 -7.00 27.69 4.47
N ALA A 7 -6.99 26.38 4.13
CA ALA A 7 -5.96 25.81 3.30
C ALA A 7 -6.51 24.72 2.36
N VAL A 8 -6.03 24.71 1.13
CA VAL A 8 -6.23 23.60 0.19
C VAL A 8 -4.88 22.94 -0.10
N ILE A 9 -4.84 21.63 0.01
CA ILE A 9 -3.66 20.80 -0.25
C ILE A 9 -3.87 20.08 -1.57
N VAL A 10 -2.96 20.25 -2.50
CA VAL A 10 -2.97 19.58 -3.82
C VAL A 10 -2.05 18.38 -3.77
N GLY A 11 -2.63 17.20 -3.67
CA GLY A 11 -1.95 15.91 -3.55
C GLY A 11 -2.13 15.26 -2.17
N GLY A 12 -2.58 14.02 -2.18
CA GLY A 12 -2.89 13.19 -1.01
C GLY A 12 -1.78 12.18 -0.66
N GLY A 13 -0.52 12.45 -1.03
CA GLY A 13 0.64 11.67 -0.60
C GLY A 13 1.05 11.97 0.85
N PRO A 14 2.12 11.34 1.38
CA PRO A 14 2.55 11.51 2.78
C PRO A 14 2.75 12.97 3.21
N ALA A 15 3.29 13.83 2.32
CA ALA A 15 3.45 15.26 2.59
C ALA A 15 2.09 15.96 2.77
N GLY A 16 1.15 15.73 1.83
CA GLY A 16 -0.17 16.32 1.91
C GLY A 16 -1.00 15.82 3.08
N LEU A 17 -0.91 14.52 3.39
CA LEU A 17 -1.57 13.93 4.56
C LEU A 17 -1.03 14.48 5.88
N SER A 18 0.29 14.63 5.99
CA SER A 18 0.90 15.28 7.15
C SER A 18 0.44 16.73 7.29
N ALA A 19 0.45 17.49 6.19
CA ALA A 19 -0.04 18.87 6.20
C ALA A 19 -1.52 18.94 6.65
N ALA A 20 -2.36 18.03 6.15
CA ALA A 20 -3.78 17.96 6.52
C ALA A 20 -3.97 17.69 8.02
N ILE A 21 -3.18 16.76 8.59
CA ILE A 21 -3.21 16.46 10.02
C ILE A 21 -2.90 17.71 10.86
N TYR A 22 -1.80 18.41 10.53
CA TYR A 22 -1.36 19.57 11.31
C TYR A 22 -2.34 20.75 11.21
N LEU A 23 -2.83 21.07 10.01
CA LEU A 23 -3.82 22.13 9.78
C LEU A 23 -5.16 21.81 10.46
N ALA A 24 -5.67 20.60 10.30
CA ALA A 24 -6.94 20.21 10.93
C ALA A 24 -6.85 20.21 12.47
N ARG A 25 -5.70 19.81 13.05
CA ARG A 25 -5.45 19.95 14.48
C ARG A 25 -5.41 21.41 14.94
N ALA A 26 -4.91 22.32 14.10
CA ALA A 26 -4.96 23.77 14.33
C ALA A 26 -6.36 24.36 14.13
N LYS A 27 -7.38 23.53 13.84
CA LYS A 27 -8.77 23.93 13.61
C LYS A 27 -8.98 24.75 12.34
N CYS A 28 -8.05 24.68 11.40
CA CYS A 28 -8.24 25.21 10.06
C CYS A 28 -9.26 24.34 9.31
N LYS A 29 -10.04 24.97 8.46
CA LYS A 29 -10.89 24.30 7.49
C LYS A 29 -10.03 23.87 6.30
N VAL A 30 -9.76 22.57 6.19
CA VAL A 30 -8.77 22.01 5.26
C VAL A 30 -9.43 21.10 4.25
N LEU A 31 -9.05 21.25 2.99
CA LEU A 31 -9.41 20.34 1.91
C LEU A 31 -8.15 19.73 1.28
N VAL A 32 -8.10 18.43 1.18
CA VAL A 32 -7.13 17.69 0.35
C VAL A 32 -7.79 17.37 -0.99
N VAL A 33 -7.18 17.78 -2.09
CA VAL A 33 -7.61 17.44 -3.45
C VAL A 33 -6.65 16.43 -4.02
N GLU A 34 -7.14 15.22 -4.31
CA GLU A 34 -6.37 14.12 -4.88
C GLU A 34 -7.12 13.53 -6.08
N LYS A 35 -6.44 13.37 -7.20
CA LYS A 35 -7.04 12.84 -8.43
C LYS A 35 -7.13 11.32 -8.46
N GLU A 36 -6.23 10.66 -7.76
CA GLU A 36 -6.14 9.21 -7.69
C GLU A 36 -6.51 8.71 -6.28
N LYS A 37 -6.15 7.49 -5.96
CA LYS A 37 -6.29 6.97 -4.60
C LYS A 37 -5.31 7.68 -3.68
N THR A 38 -5.78 8.12 -2.51
CA THR A 38 -4.94 8.74 -1.48
C THR A 38 -3.77 7.86 -1.09
N GLY A 39 -2.61 8.47 -0.86
CA GLY A 39 -1.38 7.81 -0.42
C GLY A 39 -0.19 8.02 -1.36
N GLY A 40 -0.43 8.36 -2.64
CA GLY A 40 0.64 8.63 -3.61
C GLY A 40 1.56 7.43 -3.83
N GLN A 41 2.84 7.69 -4.13
CA GLN A 41 3.83 6.66 -4.51
C GLN A 41 4.06 5.58 -3.44
N ILE A 42 3.84 5.88 -2.16
CA ILE A 42 4.06 4.89 -1.10
C ILE A 42 3.11 3.70 -1.20
N THR A 43 1.93 3.86 -1.79
CA THR A 43 0.91 2.80 -1.88
C THR A 43 1.34 1.56 -2.67
N ILE A 44 2.35 1.70 -3.54
CA ILE A 44 2.91 0.57 -4.31
C ILE A 44 4.04 -0.15 -3.57
N THR A 45 4.50 0.38 -2.42
CA THR A 45 5.57 -0.23 -1.61
C THR A 45 4.97 -1.32 -0.74
N ALA A 46 5.43 -2.56 -0.93
CA ALA A 46 4.94 -3.71 -0.17
C ALA A 46 5.28 -3.58 1.32
N ASP A 47 6.53 -3.23 1.63
CA ASP A 47 7.06 -3.16 2.99
C ASP A 47 7.79 -1.86 3.24
N VAL A 48 7.31 -1.06 4.18
CA VAL A 48 7.99 0.11 4.74
C VAL A 48 8.58 -0.29 6.08
N VAL A 49 9.92 -0.33 6.17
CA VAL A 49 10.65 -0.75 7.38
C VAL A 49 11.47 0.37 8.01
N ASN A 50 11.51 1.54 7.34
CA ASN A 50 12.38 2.66 7.71
C ASN A 50 11.60 3.91 8.17
N TYR A 51 10.32 3.76 8.53
CA TYR A 51 9.56 4.85 9.13
C TYR A 51 9.69 4.80 10.65
N PRO A 52 10.30 5.81 11.30
CA PRO A 52 10.54 5.80 12.74
C PRO A 52 9.24 5.67 13.55
N GLY A 53 9.26 4.80 14.54
CA GLY A 53 8.11 4.58 15.43
C GLY A 53 7.11 3.54 14.94
N LEU A 54 7.30 3.00 13.73
CA LEU A 54 6.51 1.88 13.22
C LEU A 54 7.43 0.70 12.92
N GLY A 55 6.93 -0.52 13.18
CA GLY A 55 7.55 -1.73 12.67
C GLY A 55 7.30 -1.87 11.16
N LYS A 56 7.48 -3.07 10.64
CA LYS A 56 7.18 -3.40 9.24
C LYS A 56 5.69 -3.17 8.95
N ILE A 57 5.38 -2.33 7.95
CA ILE A 57 4.02 -1.99 7.53
C ILE A 57 3.99 -1.82 6.02
N SER A 58 2.87 -2.15 5.35
CA SER A 58 2.73 -1.83 3.94
C SER A 58 2.56 -0.33 3.72
N GLY A 59 3.07 0.19 2.60
CA GLY A 59 2.91 1.60 2.26
C GLY A 59 1.44 2.00 2.09
N ALA A 60 0.60 1.09 1.59
CA ALA A 60 -0.84 1.30 1.48
C ALA A 60 -1.50 1.46 2.86
N GLU A 61 -1.14 0.62 3.83
CA GLU A 61 -1.69 0.70 5.19
C GLU A 61 -1.18 1.95 5.93
N LEU A 62 0.11 2.29 5.78
CA LEU A 62 0.65 3.52 6.36
C LEU A 62 -0.10 4.75 5.83
N ALA A 63 -0.32 4.83 4.51
CA ALA A 63 -1.08 5.91 3.90
C ALA A 63 -2.54 5.96 4.40
N ALA A 64 -3.19 4.80 4.52
CA ALA A 64 -4.54 4.70 5.03
C ALA A 64 -4.65 5.14 6.51
N GLN A 65 -3.65 4.82 7.34
CA GLN A 65 -3.59 5.31 8.72
C GLN A 65 -3.44 6.84 8.78
N MET A 66 -2.56 7.41 7.94
CA MET A 66 -2.40 8.87 7.86
C MET A 66 -3.69 9.56 7.39
N GLU A 67 -4.39 9.00 6.39
CA GLU A 67 -5.67 9.53 5.93
C GLU A 67 -6.74 9.46 7.03
N ARG A 68 -6.89 8.30 7.71
CA ARG A 68 -7.82 8.15 8.84
C ARG A 68 -7.53 9.18 9.93
N GLN A 69 -6.27 9.43 10.23
CA GLN A 69 -5.85 10.43 11.21
C GLN A 69 -6.22 11.85 10.78
N ALA A 70 -5.98 12.23 9.52
CA ALA A 70 -6.36 13.53 8.96
C ALA A 70 -7.88 13.76 9.02
N ARG A 71 -8.67 12.77 8.57
CA ARG A 71 -10.15 12.79 8.64
C ARG A 71 -10.66 12.86 10.10
N GLY A 72 -10.02 12.13 10.99
CA GLY A 72 -10.36 12.14 12.43
C GLY A 72 -10.16 13.50 13.08
N PHE A 73 -9.28 14.35 12.55
CA PHE A 73 -9.13 15.75 12.98
C PHE A 73 -10.04 16.72 12.22
N GLY A 74 -10.75 16.29 11.19
CA GLY A 74 -11.73 17.08 10.45
C GLY A 74 -11.26 17.57 9.07
N ALA A 75 -10.16 17.04 8.50
CA ALA A 75 -9.78 17.34 7.12
C ALA A 75 -10.80 16.76 6.13
N GLU A 76 -11.23 17.58 5.18
CA GLU A 76 -12.09 17.16 4.05
C GLU A 76 -11.22 16.64 2.90
N PHE A 77 -11.76 15.71 2.11
CA PHE A 77 -11.09 15.14 0.94
C PHE A 77 -11.99 15.21 -0.29
N LEU A 78 -11.43 15.67 -1.39
CA LEU A 78 -12.09 15.75 -2.69
C LEU A 78 -11.32 14.89 -3.71
N SER A 79 -11.98 13.88 -4.24
CA SER A 79 -11.45 13.10 -5.37
C SER A 79 -11.70 13.89 -6.66
N ALA A 80 -10.71 14.65 -7.10
CA ALA A 80 -10.76 15.48 -8.29
C ALA A 80 -9.35 15.84 -8.78
N GLU A 81 -9.21 16.16 -10.04
CA GLU A 81 -7.98 16.72 -10.60
C GLU A 81 -8.03 18.26 -10.56
N VAL A 82 -6.95 18.87 -10.08
CA VAL A 82 -6.76 20.34 -10.22
C VAL A 82 -6.27 20.61 -11.63
N ILE A 83 -7.04 21.41 -12.38
CA ILE A 83 -6.80 21.72 -13.80
C ILE A 83 -6.39 23.17 -14.05
N GLY A 84 -6.56 24.05 -13.06
CA GLY A 84 -6.19 25.46 -13.14
C GLY A 84 -5.96 26.06 -11.76
N LEU A 85 -5.11 27.10 -11.69
CA LEU A 85 -4.73 27.79 -10.47
C LEU A 85 -4.61 29.30 -10.71
N LYS A 86 -5.19 30.10 -9.78
CA LYS A 86 -4.95 31.54 -9.67
C LYS A 86 -4.39 31.81 -8.27
N LEU A 87 -3.10 32.10 -8.17
CA LEU A 87 -2.35 32.12 -6.91
C LEU A 87 -1.88 33.51 -6.50
N ASP A 88 -2.05 34.52 -7.30
CA ASP A 88 -1.53 35.89 -7.14
C ASP A 88 -2.37 36.78 -6.21
N GLN A 89 -3.54 36.32 -5.78
CA GLN A 89 -4.46 37.05 -4.91
C GLN A 89 -4.42 36.53 -3.45
N ASP A 90 -4.97 37.32 -2.50
CA ASP A 90 -5.08 36.88 -1.10
C ASP A 90 -5.95 35.60 -0.99
N VAL A 91 -7.09 35.58 -1.69
CA VAL A 91 -7.92 34.37 -1.84
C VAL A 91 -7.51 33.66 -3.13
N LYS A 92 -6.91 32.47 -2.95
CA LYS A 92 -6.48 31.61 -4.07
C LYS A 92 -7.68 30.89 -4.67
N GLU A 93 -7.69 30.69 -5.98
CA GLU A 93 -8.70 29.90 -6.68
C GLU A 93 -8.05 28.67 -7.32
N LEU A 94 -8.66 27.50 -7.09
CA LEU A 94 -8.27 26.24 -7.70
C LEU A 94 -9.44 25.74 -8.54
N GLU A 95 -9.24 25.62 -9.83
CA GLU A 95 -10.18 24.99 -10.73
C GLU A 95 -9.96 23.48 -10.72
N THR A 96 -10.99 22.71 -10.41
CA THR A 96 -10.94 21.26 -10.36
C THR A 96 -11.97 20.64 -11.29
N THR A 97 -11.83 19.38 -11.61
CA THR A 97 -12.83 18.60 -12.36
C THR A 97 -14.19 18.50 -11.66
N ALA A 98 -14.25 18.83 -10.36
CA ALA A 98 -15.48 18.85 -9.55
C ALA A 98 -15.98 20.28 -9.23
N GLY A 99 -15.42 21.32 -9.86
CA GLY A 99 -15.76 22.72 -9.65
C GLY A 99 -14.64 23.55 -9.04
N THR A 100 -14.91 24.83 -8.83
CA THR A 100 -13.93 25.78 -8.28
C THR A 100 -13.90 25.73 -6.76
N VAL A 101 -12.71 25.71 -6.20
CA VAL A 101 -12.43 25.76 -4.75
C VAL A 101 -11.63 27.02 -4.45
N ARG A 102 -11.94 27.68 -3.32
CA ARG A 102 -11.24 28.87 -2.85
C ARG A 102 -10.52 28.61 -1.52
N ALA A 103 -9.34 29.20 -1.37
CA ALA A 103 -8.52 29.03 -0.16
C ALA A 103 -7.70 30.29 0.16
N LEU A 104 -7.41 30.47 1.46
CA LEU A 104 -6.48 31.50 1.92
C LEU A 104 -5.02 31.07 1.70
N SER A 105 -4.74 29.76 1.81
CA SER A 105 -3.43 29.16 1.58
C SER A 105 -3.53 27.95 0.67
N VAL A 106 -2.47 27.68 -0.09
CA VAL A 106 -2.35 26.46 -0.91
C VAL A 106 -1.04 25.76 -0.61
N ILE A 107 -1.11 24.43 -0.41
CA ILE A 107 0.08 23.58 -0.28
C ILE A 107 0.16 22.65 -1.49
N LEU A 108 1.23 22.77 -2.27
CA LEU A 108 1.52 21.94 -3.43
C LEU A 108 2.29 20.70 -2.97
N ALA A 109 1.64 19.55 -2.95
CA ALA A 109 2.19 18.28 -2.45
C ALA A 109 2.07 17.15 -3.49
N THR A 110 2.23 17.50 -4.77
CA THR A 110 2.00 16.63 -5.93
C THR A 110 3.09 15.58 -6.16
N GLY A 111 4.21 15.66 -5.43
CA GLY A 111 5.30 14.69 -5.45
C GLY A 111 6.09 14.67 -6.76
N ALA A 112 6.83 13.57 -6.96
CA ALA A 112 7.62 13.31 -8.16
C ALA A 112 7.49 11.83 -8.54
N ASN A 113 7.63 11.53 -9.83
CA ASN A 113 7.59 10.17 -10.34
C ASN A 113 8.98 9.73 -10.80
N PRO A 114 9.37 8.46 -10.57
CA PRO A 114 10.57 7.90 -11.17
C PRO A 114 10.52 8.06 -12.70
N ARG A 115 11.63 8.50 -13.28
CA ARG A 115 11.76 8.59 -14.73
C ARG A 115 11.84 7.18 -15.30
N LYS A 116 10.88 6.83 -16.15
CA LYS A 116 10.88 5.59 -16.90
C LYS A 116 11.88 5.69 -18.06
N VAL A 117 12.59 4.60 -18.31
CA VAL A 117 13.57 4.50 -19.40
C VAL A 117 12.89 4.11 -20.69
N GLY A 118 11.84 3.28 -20.62
CA GLY A 118 10.99 2.89 -21.75
C GLY A 118 11.41 1.59 -22.43
N PHE A 119 12.24 0.75 -21.78
CA PHE A 119 12.54 -0.57 -22.31
C PHE A 119 11.32 -1.51 -22.26
N ALA A 120 11.28 -2.50 -23.14
CA ALA A 120 10.18 -3.45 -23.17
C ALA A 120 10.11 -4.25 -21.84
N GLY A 121 8.91 -4.39 -21.28
CA GLY A 121 8.69 -5.06 -20.00
C GLY A 121 8.83 -4.17 -18.76
N GLU A 122 9.40 -2.97 -18.85
CA GLU A 122 9.62 -2.08 -17.69
C GLU A 122 8.32 -1.87 -16.87
N LYS A 123 7.22 -1.52 -17.53
CA LYS A 123 5.93 -1.31 -16.86
C LYS A 123 5.30 -2.61 -16.37
N GLN A 124 5.43 -3.68 -17.14
CA GLN A 124 4.82 -4.97 -16.85
C GLN A 124 5.42 -5.60 -15.59
N PHE A 125 6.74 -5.47 -15.41
CA PHE A 125 7.48 -6.08 -14.30
C PHE A 125 7.80 -5.11 -13.16
N GLN A 126 7.21 -3.92 -13.15
CA GLN A 126 7.31 -3.01 -12.01
C GLN A 126 6.74 -3.67 -10.75
N GLY A 127 7.55 -3.77 -9.67
CA GLY A 127 7.22 -4.50 -8.44
C GLY A 127 7.30 -6.03 -8.57
N ARG A 128 7.76 -6.54 -9.74
CA ARG A 128 7.95 -7.97 -10.01
C ARG A 128 9.34 -8.25 -10.62
N GLY A 129 10.34 -7.53 -10.15
CA GLY A 129 11.72 -7.61 -10.62
C GLY A 129 12.26 -6.28 -11.11
N VAL A 130 11.44 -5.36 -11.60
CA VAL A 130 11.81 -3.96 -11.91
C VAL A 130 11.46 -3.07 -10.73
N ALA A 131 12.45 -2.36 -10.16
CA ALA A 131 12.34 -1.51 -8.98
C ALA A 131 12.93 -0.12 -9.22
N TYR A 132 12.51 0.85 -8.41
CA TYR A 132 12.93 2.26 -8.50
C TYR A 132 13.47 2.81 -7.17
N CYS A 133 13.51 1.99 -6.12
CA CYS A 133 13.97 2.38 -4.79
C CYS A 133 14.82 1.24 -4.20
N ALA A 134 16.13 1.47 -4.00
CA ALA A 134 16.97 0.44 -3.38
C ALA A 134 16.62 0.24 -1.90
N THR A 135 16.47 1.32 -1.15
CA THR A 135 16.13 1.27 0.28
C THR A 135 14.77 0.60 0.58
N CYS A 136 13.88 0.53 -0.42
CA CYS A 136 12.58 -0.10 -0.29
C CYS A 136 12.60 -1.58 -0.66
N ASP A 137 13.36 -1.93 -1.71
CA ASP A 137 13.20 -3.19 -2.42
C ASP A 137 14.43 -4.12 -2.33
N ALA A 138 15.58 -3.64 -1.85
CA ALA A 138 16.84 -4.41 -1.88
C ALA A 138 16.75 -5.78 -1.20
N GLU A 139 16.05 -5.88 -0.09
CA GLU A 139 15.92 -7.12 0.69
C GLU A 139 15.29 -8.27 -0.13
N PHE A 140 14.36 -7.95 -1.04
CA PHE A 140 13.73 -8.95 -1.93
C PHE A 140 14.70 -9.61 -2.90
N PHE A 141 15.84 -8.96 -3.16
CA PHE A 141 16.86 -9.42 -4.10
C PHE A 141 18.11 -9.98 -3.42
N THR A 142 17.98 -10.36 -2.15
CA THR A 142 19.10 -10.94 -1.37
C THR A 142 19.60 -12.22 -2.04
N GLY A 143 20.92 -12.25 -2.34
CA GLY A 143 21.59 -13.38 -3.00
C GLY A 143 21.35 -13.49 -4.51
N MET A 144 20.62 -12.55 -5.13
CA MET A 144 20.31 -12.53 -6.56
C MET A 144 21.25 -11.60 -7.33
N ASP A 145 21.28 -11.76 -8.65
CA ASP A 145 21.96 -10.81 -9.55
C ASP A 145 21.11 -9.56 -9.71
N ILE A 146 21.74 -8.40 -9.69
CA ILE A 146 21.08 -7.09 -9.77
C ILE A 146 21.68 -6.28 -10.91
N PHE A 147 20.85 -5.77 -11.80
CA PHE A 147 21.21 -4.74 -12.76
C PHE A 147 20.74 -3.37 -12.26
N VAL A 148 21.62 -2.38 -12.37
CA VAL A 148 21.32 -0.98 -12.04
C VAL A 148 21.39 -0.15 -13.31
N ILE A 149 20.28 0.44 -13.72
CA ILE A 149 20.21 1.33 -14.89
C ILE A 149 20.40 2.77 -14.43
N GLY A 150 21.51 3.38 -14.79
CA GLY A 150 21.80 4.77 -14.48
C GLY A 150 23.29 5.08 -14.45
N GLY A 151 23.62 6.37 -14.55
CA GLY A 151 25.01 6.85 -14.50
C GLY A 151 25.19 8.14 -13.68
N GLY A 152 24.18 8.51 -12.89
CA GLY A 152 24.20 9.63 -11.96
C GLY A 152 24.59 9.22 -10.56
N MET A 153 24.63 10.20 -9.64
CA MET A 153 24.97 10.00 -8.22
C MET A 153 24.13 8.91 -7.57
N SER A 154 22.80 8.95 -7.72
CA SER A 154 21.91 7.94 -7.17
C SER A 154 22.23 6.52 -7.63
N ALA A 155 22.59 6.33 -8.92
CA ALA A 155 22.94 4.99 -9.42
C ALA A 155 24.21 4.47 -8.74
N VAL A 156 25.18 5.32 -8.47
CA VAL A 156 26.43 4.95 -7.80
C VAL A 156 26.17 4.62 -6.32
N GLU A 157 25.52 5.52 -5.58
CA GLU A 157 25.25 5.34 -4.15
C GLU A 157 24.33 4.14 -3.88
N GLU A 158 23.25 4.02 -4.64
CA GLU A 158 22.29 2.93 -4.48
C GLU A 158 22.90 1.57 -4.91
N SER A 159 23.86 1.56 -5.84
CA SER A 159 24.60 0.33 -6.16
C SER A 159 25.47 -0.14 -4.99
N MET A 160 26.11 0.78 -4.27
CA MET A 160 26.85 0.46 -3.04
C MET A 160 25.94 -0.05 -1.93
N PHE A 161 24.69 0.44 -1.87
CA PHE A 161 23.70 -0.07 -0.95
C PHE A 161 23.22 -1.48 -1.36
N LEU A 162 22.87 -1.68 -2.64
CA LEU A 162 22.41 -2.94 -3.20
C LEU A 162 23.47 -4.05 -3.12
N SER A 163 24.77 -3.70 -3.16
CA SER A 163 25.85 -4.68 -3.05
C SER A 163 25.87 -5.46 -1.74
N ARG A 164 25.23 -4.94 -0.70
CA ARG A 164 25.09 -5.62 0.59
C ARG A 164 24.07 -6.77 0.55
N TYR A 165 23.19 -6.77 -0.44
CA TYR A 165 22.11 -7.72 -0.61
C TYR A 165 22.37 -8.64 -1.81
N GLY A 166 22.69 -8.05 -2.96
CA GLY A 166 22.86 -8.80 -4.20
C GLY A 166 24.12 -9.66 -4.21
N ARG A 167 24.02 -10.82 -4.87
CA ARG A 167 25.18 -11.67 -5.22
C ARG A 167 26.15 -10.90 -6.13
N SER A 168 25.62 -10.23 -7.12
CA SER A 168 26.33 -9.33 -8.02
C SER A 168 25.49 -8.09 -8.33
N VAL A 169 26.13 -6.94 -8.51
CA VAL A 169 25.50 -5.70 -8.94
C VAL A 169 26.21 -5.22 -10.22
N THR A 170 25.49 -5.13 -11.32
CA THR A 170 26.02 -4.63 -12.58
C THR A 170 25.40 -3.29 -12.94
N ILE A 171 26.19 -2.23 -12.93
CA ILE A 171 25.74 -0.88 -13.31
C ILE A 171 25.79 -0.74 -14.82
N LEU A 172 24.65 -0.45 -15.43
CA LEU A 172 24.49 -0.22 -16.85
C LEU A 172 24.41 1.29 -17.12
N VAL A 173 25.47 1.84 -17.65
CA VAL A 173 25.61 3.27 -17.95
C VAL A 173 25.44 3.47 -19.46
N ARG A 174 24.42 4.21 -19.87
CA ARG A 174 24.14 4.51 -21.28
C ARG A 174 25.27 5.27 -21.98
N GLY A 175 25.99 6.14 -21.27
CA GLY A 175 27.11 6.90 -21.80
C GLY A 175 28.45 6.18 -21.61
N ASP A 176 29.49 6.83 -22.07
CA ASP A 176 30.89 6.38 -21.96
C ASP A 176 31.53 6.65 -20.58
N LYS A 177 30.82 7.37 -19.71
CA LYS A 177 31.29 7.73 -18.36
C LYS A 177 30.11 8.00 -17.42
N PHE A 178 30.40 7.97 -16.12
CA PHE A 178 29.48 8.45 -15.10
C PHE A 178 29.29 9.97 -15.17
N ARG A 179 28.11 10.43 -14.77
CA ARG A 179 27.82 11.85 -14.49
C ARG A 179 27.97 12.17 -13.00
N ALA A 180 28.19 11.17 -12.16
CA ALA A 180 28.51 11.33 -10.74
C ALA A 180 29.91 11.91 -10.56
N PRO A 181 30.19 12.61 -9.43
CA PRO A 181 31.52 13.04 -9.06
C PRO A 181 32.51 11.87 -9.00
N GLN A 182 33.75 12.09 -9.45
CA GLN A 182 34.78 11.04 -9.52
C GLN A 182 35.01 10.38 -8.15
N THR A 183 34.99 11.17 -7.06
CA THR A 183 35.14 10.64 -5.69
C THR A 183 34.11 9.59 -5.30
N ALA A 184 32.88 9.74 -5.78
CA ALA A 184 31.81 8.73 -5.55
C ALA A 184 32.03 7.48 -6.43
N VAL A 185 32.48 7.68 -7.69
CA VAL A 185 32.79 6.59 -8.61
C VAL A 185 33.95 5.75 -8.08
N ASP A 186 34.99 6.40 -7.57
CA ASP A 186 36.17 5.72 -7.00
C ASP A 186 35.83 4.87 -5.78
N ALA A 187 34.76 5.21 -5.06
CA ALA A 187 34.30 4.43 -3.93
C ALA A 187 33.73 3.05 -4.35
N LEU A 188 33.28 2.87 -5.60
CA LEU A 188 32.81 1.58 -6.12
C LEU A 188 33.90 0.50 -6.09
N ALA A 189 35.17 0.89 -6.22
CA ALA A 189 36.31 -0.04 -6.20
C ALA A 189 36.46 -0.81 -4.86
N LYS A 190 35.76 -0.39 -3.81
CA LYS A 190 35.77 -1.08 -2.50
C LYS A 190 34.81 -2.28 -2.45
N TYR A 191 34.03 -2.51 -3.50
CA TYR A 191 32.99 -3.52 -3.54
C TYR A 191 33.30 -4.56 -4.63
N ASP A 192 33.71 -5.75 -4.23
CA ASP A 192 34.14 -6.80 -5.14
C ASP A 192 33.04 -7.37 -6.03
N ASN A 193 31.78 -7.18 -5.61
CA ASN A 193 30.61 -7.67 -6.32
C ASN A 193 29.92 -6.61 -7.20
N ILE A 194 30.52 -5.40 -7.36
CA ILE A 194 30.03 -4.37 -8.26
C ILE A 194 30.83 -4.38 -9.56
N SER A 195 30.16 -4.39 -10.67
CA SER A 195 30.73 -4.23 -12.01
C SER A 195 30.05 -3.11 -12.78
N VAL A 196 30.74 -2.51 -13.76
CA VAL A 196 30.20 -1.40 -14.56
C VAL A 196 30.32 -1.74 -16.05
N ARG A 197 29.26 -1.45 -16.80
CA ARG A 197 29.21 -1.55 -18.25
C ARG A 197 28.82 -0.20 -18.83
N PHE A 198 29.74 0.44 -19.50
CA PHE A 198 29.50 1.69 -20.21
C PHE A 198 28.88 1.44 -21.59
N ASN A 199 28.28 2.49 -22.16
CA ASN A 199 27.58 2.46 -23.45
C ASN A 199 26.54 1.35 -23.53
N THR A 200 25.90 1.02 -22.39
CA THR A 200 25.06 -0.17 -22.28
C THR A 200 23.66 0.21 -21.84
N VAL A 201 22.67 -0.36 -22.52
CA VAL A 201 21.24 -0.18 -22.27
C VAL A 201 20.54 -1.52 -22.12
N VAL A 202 19.37 -1.52 -21.48
CA VAL A 202 18.44 -2.63 -21.48
C VAL A 202 17.42 -2.37 -22.57
N ASP A 203 17.27 -3.28 -23.51
CA ASP A 203 16.25 -3.23 -24.57
C ASP A 203 14.94 -3.87 -24.11
N ALA A 204 15.03 -5.00 -23.39
CA ALA A 204 13.87 -5.72 -22.91
C ALA A 204 14.15 -6.49 -21.62
N VAL A 205 13.12 -6.67 -20.83
CA VAL A 205 13.07 -7.68 -19.77
C VAL A 205 11.78 -8.47 -19.89
N GLY A 206 11.80 -9.73 -19.45
CA GLY A 206 10.62 -10.57 -19.52
C GLY A 206 10.67 -11.78 -18.60
N GLY A 207 9.56 -12.50 -18.58
CA GLY A 207 9.32 -13.66 -17.75
C GLY A 207 7.82 -13.92 -17.66
N GLU A 208 7.42 -14.92 -16.91
CA GLU A 208 6.00 -15.19 -16.66
C GLU A 208 5.48 -14.35 -15.49
N THR A 209 5.90 -14.64 -14.28
CA THR A 209 5.49 -13.93 -13.06
C THR A 209 6.56 -12.94 -12.58
N MET A 210 7.80 -13.37 -12.60
CA MET A 210 9.00 -12.61 -12.24
C MET A 210 9.92 -12.55 -13.44
N LEU A 211 11.01 -11.75 -13.34
CA LEU A 211 12.00 -11.66 -14.40
C LEU A 211 12.74 -13.00 -14.58
N SER A 212 12.80 -13.48 -15.82
CA SER A 212 13.56 -14.67 -16.20
C SER A 212 14.62 -14.36 -17.26
N TYR A 213 14.56 -13.20 -17.93
CA TYR A 213 15.59 -12.77 -18.86
C TYR A 213 15.68 -11.24 -18.97
N ALA A 214 16.84 -10.78 -19.42
CA ALA A 214 17.07 -9.40 -19.86
C ALA A 214 17.88 -9.37 -21.15
N ASP A 215 17.45 -8.56 -22.11
CA ASP A 215 18.18 -8.26 -23.33
C ASP A 215 18.94 -6.95 -23.13
N ILE A 216 20.26 -7.04 -23.15
CA ILE A 216 21.17 -5.94 -22.87
C ILE A 216 22.00 -5.68 -24.12
N ARG A 217 22.12 -4.41 -24.52
CA ARG A 217 22.82 -4.03 -25.74
C ARG A 217 23.88 -2.96 -25.47
N ASN A 218 25.03 -3.10 -26.09
CA ASN A 218 26.01 -2.03 -26.17
C ASN A 218 25.68 -1.11 -27.36
N ASP A 219 25.40 0.16 -27.07
CA ASP A 219 24.96 1.14 -28.08
C ASP A 219 26.06 1.53 -29.09
N VAL A 220 27.35 1.30 -28.75
CA VAL A 220 28.50 1.65 -29.63
C VAL A 220 28.88 0.47 -30.53
N THR A 221 28.99 -0.75 -29.96
CA THR A 221 29.42 -1.93 -30.72
C THR A 221 28.25 -2.64 -31.37
N GLY A 222 27.02 -2.41 -30.93
CA GLY A 222 25.83 -3.14 -31.34
C GLY A 222 25.75 -4.57 -30.79
N GLU A 223 26.70 -4.98 -29.95
CA GLU A 223 26.70 -6.28 -29.29
C GLU A 223 25.51 -6.43 -28.36
N THR A 224 24.79 -7.52 -28.50
CA THR A 224 23.63 -7.87 -27.68
C THR A 224 23.94 -9.07 -26.81
N GLN A 225 23.48 -9.03 -25.56
CA GLN A 225 23.56 -10.13 -24.61
C GLN A 225 22.15 -10.48 -24.13
N HIS A 226 21.77 -11.72 -24.27
CA HIS A 226 20.61 -12.28 -23.61
C HIS A 226 21.06 -12.85 -22.26
N PHE A 227 20.66 -12.18 -21.17
CA PHE A 227 20.95 -12.63 -19.81
C PHE A 227 19.79 -13.49 -19.32
N THR A 228 20.13 -14.63 -18.73
CA THR A 228 19.22 -15.48 -17.96
C THR A 228 19.86 -15.79 -16.62
N PRO A 229 19.14 -15.70 -15.49
CA PRO A 229 19.67 -16.10 -14.20
C PRO A 229 19.88 -17.63 -14.16
N LYS A 230 20.47 -18.12 -13.10
CA LYS A 230 20.57 -19.59 -12.88
C LYS A 230 19.17 -20.19 -12.88
N SER A 231 19.06 -21.46 -13.29
CA SER A 231 17.78 -22.17 -13.36
C SER A 231 17.00 -22.07 -12.04
N GLY A 232 15.75 -21.65 -12.14
CA GLY A 232 14.84 -21.47 -10.98
C GLY A 232 15.03 -20.16 -10.20
N GLU A 233 15.99 -19.31 -10.56
CA GLU A 233 16.20 -18.00 -9.92
C GLU A 233 15.54 -16.87 -10.74
N THR A 234 15.30 -15.75 -10.09
CA THR A 234 14.99 -14.45 -10.70
C THR A 234 16.13 -13.46 -10.44
N PHE A 235 16.00 -12.24 -10.91
CA PHE A 235 16.97 -11.17 -10.74
C PHE A 235 16.29 -9.81 -10.60
N GLY A 236 17.05 -8.79 -10.17
CA GLY A 236 16.55 -7.42 -10.02
C GLY A 236 17.02 -6.48 -11.12
N VAL A 237 16.16 -5.55 -11.52
CA VAL A 237 16.51 -4.41 -12.38
C VAL A 237 16.10 -3.13 -11.67
N PHE A 238 17.06 -2.38 -11.16
CA PHE A 238 16.84 -1.11 -10.47
C PHE A 238 17.07 0.06 -11.41
N VAL A 239 16.08 0.94 -11.53
CA VAL A 239 16.12 2.06 -12.48
C VAL A 239 16.36 3.37 -11.74
N PHE A 240 17.58 3.92 -11.83
CA PHE A 240 17.96 5.20 -11.27
C PHE A 240 18.24 6.22 -12.37
N ALA A 241 17.24 6.43 -13.23
CA ALA A 241 17.27 7.41 -14.32
C ALA A 241 16.88 8.84 -13.88
N GLY A 242 16.70 9.06 -12.57
CA GLY A 242 16.22 10.30 -11.96
C GLY A 242 14.70 10.31 -11.75
N TYR A 243 14.21 11.45 -11.25
CA TYR A 243 12.79 11.69 -11.01
C TYR A 243 12.30 12.86 -11.86
N VAL A 244 11.01 12.90 -12.10
CA VAL A 244 10.30 14.00 -12.76
C VAL A 244 9.28 14.56 -11.77
N PRO A 245 9.48 15.81 -11.29
CA PRO A 245 8.50 16.43 -10.38
C PRO A 245 7.19 16.72 -11.10
N ASN A 246 6.08 16.55 -10.39
CA ASN A 246 4.73 16.77 -10.93
C ASN A 246 4.37 18.27 -10.87
N THR A 247 5.10 19.09 -11.63
CA THR A 247 4.99 20.56 -11.62
C THR A 247 4.37 21.16 -12.90
N GLY A 248 3.86 20.31 -13.79
CA GLY A 248 3.34 20.76 -15.09
C GLY A 248 2.28 21.85 -14.99
N LEU A 249 1.35 21.72 -14.02
CA LEU A 249 0.23 22.63 -13.82
C LEU A 249 0.65 24.03 -13.34
N PHE A 250 1.75 24.14 -12.59
CA PHE A 250 2.19 25.39 -11.95
C PHE A 250 3.58 25.87 -12.38
N ARG A 251 4.07 25.35 -13.51
CA ARG A 251 5.40 25.71 -14.06
C ARG A 251 5.62 27.22 -14.21
N ASN A 252 4.59 27.98 -14.55
CA ASN A 252 4.66 29.43 -14.73
C ASN A 252 4.08 30.21 -13.55
N LEU A 253 3.68 29.54 -12.49
CA LEU A 253 3.01 30.14 -11.34
C LEU A 253 3.93 30.26 -10.13
N VAL A 254 4.88 29.34 -9.98
CA VAL A 254 5.87 29.32 -8.90
C VAL A 254 7.28 29.15 -9.48
N ALA A 255 8.30 29.57 -8.72
CA ALA A 255 9.68 29.43 -9.12
C ALA A 255 10.13 27.96 -9.09
N LEU A 256 10.74 27.49 -10.18
CA LEU A 256 11.30 26.16 -10.32
C LEU A 256 12.80 26.22 -10.60
N ASN A 257 13.53 25.20 -10.18
CA ASN A 257 14.92 25.02 -10.60
C ASN A 257 15.01 24.45 -12.03
N GLU A 258 16.23 24.29 -12.54
CA GLU A 258 16.47 23.75 -13.90
C GLU A 258 15.92 22.33 -14.11
N GLN A 259 15.80 21.54 -13.03
CA GLN A 259 15.25 20.19 -13.07
C GLN A 259 13.70 20.16 -12.93
N GLY A 260 13.07 21.31 -12.73
CA GLY A 260 11.63 21.48 -12.61
C GLY A 260 11.06 21.30 -11.20
N TYR A 261 11.90 21.21 -10.16
CA TYR A 261 11.48 21.17 -8.76
C TYR A 261 11.13 22.56 -8.22
N ILE A 262 10.14 22.63 -7.33
CA ILE A 262 9.74 23.88 -6.69
C ILE A 262 10.84 24.35 -5.73
N ILE A 263 11.19 25.63 -5.83
CA ILE A 263 12.09 26.31 -4.92
C ILE A 263 11.28 26.82 -3.73
N THR A 264 11.66 26.40 -2.52
CA THR A 264 11.04 26.83 -1.26
C THR A 264 12.09 27.34 -0.29
N ASP A 265 11.64 28.15 0.67
CA ASP A 265 12.44 28.52 1.83
C ASP A 265 12.39 27.45 2.94
N GLU A 266 12.98 27.74 4.10
CA GLU A 266 12.98 26.85 5.29
C GLU A 266 11.56 26.60 5.87
N LYS A 267 10.59 27.46 5.56
CA LYS A 267 9.17 27.34 5.96
C LYS A 267 8.34 26.63 4.92
N GLN A 268 8.97 26.10 3.87
CA GLN A 268 8.31 25.52 2.71
C GLN A 268 7.45 26.54 1.93
N GLU A 269 7.70 27.87 2.07
CA GLU A 269 7.02 28.89 1.31
C GLU A 269 7.68 29.05 -0.07
N THR A 270 6.87 29.21 -1.11
CA THR A 270 7.33 29.47 -2.47
C THR A 270 7.58 30.98 -2.66
N ASN A 271 7.97 31.39 -3.86
CA ASN A 271 8.05 32.81 -4.22
C ASN A 271 6.66 33.51 -4.30
N VAL A 272 5.56 32.76 -4.17
CA VAL A 272 4.19 33.29 -4.18
C VAL A 272 3.61 33.25 -2.77
N LYS A 273 3.28 34.42 -2.24
CA LYS A 273 2.81 34.55 -0.85
C LYS A 273 1.57 33.72 -0.58
N GLY A 274 1.61 32.91 0.50
CA GLY A 274 0.51 32.01 0.88
C GLY A 274 0.42 30.74 0.03
N VAL A 275 1.46 30.48 -0.78
CA VAL A 275 1.62 29.24 -1.52
C VAL A 275 2.86 28.52 -1.01
N PHE A 276 2.67 27.32 -0.55
CA PHE A 276 3.69 26.46 0.03
C PHE A 276 3.86 25.21 -0.83
N ALA A 277 5.00 24.53 -0.69
CA ALA A 277 5.18 23.24 -1.33
C ALA A 277 5.85 22.24 -0.37
N ALA A 278 5.53 20.95 -0.49
CA ALA A 278 6.00 19.95 0.44
C ALA A 278 6.24 18.59 -0.25
N GLY A 279 7.22 17.86 0.23
CA GLY A 279 7.56 16.53 -0.25
C GLY A 279 8.41 16.54 -1.52
N ASP A 280 8.32 15.47 -2.29
CA ASP A 280 9.24 15.20 -3.40
C ASP A 280 9.12 16.13 -4.60
N VAL A 281 8.11 17.00 -4.63
CA VAL A 281 7.98 18.08 -5.60
C VAL A 281 8.98 19.22 -5.39
N CYS A 282 9.56 19.30 -4.18
CA CYS A 282 10.57 20.31 -3.80
C CYS A 282 12.00 19.82 -4.08
N ILE A 283 12.96 20.76 -4.03
CA ILE A 283 14.40 20.45 -4.08
C ILE A 283 14.77 19.72 -2.79
N LYS A 284 15.30 18.50 -2.91
CA LYS A 284 15.83 17.74 -1.76
C LYS A 284 16.78 16.64 -2.19
N GLU A 285 17.68 16.29 -1.30
CA GLU A 285 18.63 15.19 -1.49
C GLU A 285 17.97 13.84 -1.21
N LEU A 286 17.23 13.73 -0.10
CA LEU A 286 16.60 12.49 0.34
C LEU A 286 15.07 12.52 0.11
N ARG A 287 14.58 11.59 -0.71
CA ARG A 287 13.16 11.39 -1.00
C ARG A 287 12.66 10.15 -0.27
N GLN A 288 12.12 10.36 0.91
CA GLN A 288 11.57 9.32 1.79
C GLN A 288 10.25 9.79 2.42
N VAL A 289 9.47 8.84 2.91
CA VAL A 289 8.20 9.15 3.59
C VAL A 289 8.42 10.11 4.76
N VAL A 290 9.45 9.88 5.57
CA VAL A 290 9.75 10.70 6.75
C VAL A 290 10.10 12.13 6.38
N THR A 291 10.85 12.38 5.29
CA THR A 291 11.17 13.74 4.84
C THR A 291 9.97 14.43 4.22
N ALA A 292 9.10 13.70 3.50
CA ALA A 292 7.85 14.22 2.98
C ALA A 292 6.88 14.62 4.11
N VAL A 293 6.77 13.80 5.15
CA VAL A 293 5.96 14.09 6.36
C VAL A 293 6.48 15.31 7.08
N SER A 294 7.80 15.46 7.23
CA SER A 294 8.43 16.64 7.82
C SER A 294 8.07 17.92 7.07
N ASP A 295 8.23 17.93 5.74
CA ASP A 295 7.88 19.10 4.92
C ASP A 295 6.38 19.46 5.05
N GLY A 296 5.51 18.43 5.04
CA GLY A 296 4.07 18.62 5.23
C GLY A 296 3.74 19.31 6.54
N ALA A 297 4.39 18.91 7.62
CA ALA A 297 4.20 19.53 8.95
C ALA A 297 4.70 20.98 8.97
N VAL A 298 5.88 21.25 8.39
CA VAL A 298 6.47 22.61 8.34
C VAL A 298 5.59 23.54 7.50
N SER A 299 5.20 23.11 6.29
CA SER A 299 4.33 23.89 5.40
C SER A 299 2.98 24.19 6.02
N ALA A 300 2.41 23.24 6.77
CA ALA A 300 1.14 23.40 7.44
C ALA A 300 1.17 24.50 8.50
N VAL A 301 2.21 24.53 9.33
CA VAL A 301 2.36 25.56 10.38
C VAL A 301 2.55 26.96 9.75
N ALA A 302 3.26 27.05 8.64
CA ALA A 302 3.42 28.31 7.92
C ALA A 302 2.11 28.75 7.23
N ALA A 303 1.38 27.82 6.61
CA ALA A 303 0.10 28.06 5.98
C ALA A 303 -0.98 28.49 6.99
N GLU A 304 -1.01 27.88 8.18
CA GLU A 304 -1.90 28.27 9.27
C GLU A 304 -1.67 29.74 9.67
N ARG A 305 -0.42 30.15 9.91
CA ARG A 305 -0.07 31.53 10.27
C ARG A 305 -0.48 32.51 9.18
N HIS A 306 -0.29 32.14 7.91
CA HIS A 306 -0.72 32.97 6.79
C HIS A 306 -2.23 33.11 6.72
N ALA A 307 -2.97 32.01 6.87
CA ALA A 307 -4.43 32.02 6.90
C ALA A 307 -4.96 32.86 8.07
N ALA A 308 -4.39 32.73 9.27
CA ALA A 308 -4.76 33.53 10.44
C ALA A 308 -4.60 35.05 10.19
N ALA A 309 -3.47 35.46 9.60
CA ALA A 309 -3.25 36.84 9.23
C ALA A 309 -4.25 37.38 8.19
N LEU A 310 -4.71 36.50 7.26
CA LEU A 310 -5.74 36.86 6.28
C LEU A 310 -7.14 36.90 6.88
N HIS A 311 -7.45 36.09 7.89
CA HIS A 311 -8.70 36.20 8.64
C HIS A 311 -8.85 37.60 9.25
N ASP A 312 -7.78 38.11 9.89
CA ASP A 312 -7.77 39.46 10.45
C ASP A 312 -7.89 40.54 9.35
N LYS A 313 -7.11 40.39 8.26
CA LYS A 313 -7.10 41.36 7.15
C LYS A 313 -8.44 41.47 6.42
N LEU A 314 -9.12 40.34 6.21
CA LEU A 314 -10.37 40.24 5.44
C LEU A 314 -11.62 40.26 6.31
N ASN A 315 -11.48 40.46 7.63
CA ASN A 315 -12.57 40.39 8.61
C ASN A 315 -13.40 39.10 8.50
N LEU A 316 -12.74 37.98 8.29
CA LEU A 316 -13.37 36.67 8.24
C LEU A 316 -13.65 36.18 9.67
N PRO A 317 -14.66 35.32 9.89
CA PRO A 317 -14.88 34.72 11.20
C PRO A 317 -13.62 34.03 11.69
N ALA A 318 -13.28 34.16 12.97
CA ALA A 318 -12.17 33.39 13.56
C ALA A 318 -12.38 31.89 13.30
N PHE A 319 -11.27 31.12 13.24
CA PHE A 319 -11.35 29.66 13.10
C PHE A 319 -12.42 29.10 14.04
N SER A 320 -13.40 28.41 13.48
CA SER A 320 -14.53 27.90 14.26
C SER A 320 -13.98 26.99 15.36
N ARG A 321 -14.14 27.40 16.60
CA ARG A 321 -14.03 26.45 17.71
C ARG A 321 -15.19 25.47 17.54
N PRO A 322 -14.96 24.17 17.27
CA PRO A 322 -16.05 23.21 17.42
C PRO A 322 -16.56 23.37 18.86
N GLU A 323 -17.87 23.40 19.05
CA GLU A 323 -18.42 23.19 20.38
C GLU A 323 -17.75 21.92 20.94
N VAL A 324 -17.01 22.11 22.00
CA VAL A 324 -16.33 21.00 22.66
C VAL A 324 -17.45 20.16 23.26
N ASP A 325 -17.78 19.07 22.61
CA ASP A 325 -18.64 18.04 23.21
C ASP A 325 -17.86 17.43 24.37
N THR A 326 -17.99 18.12 25.50
CA THR A 326 -17.34 17.75 26.78
C THR A 326 -17.75 16.35 27.21
N ALA A 327 -18.97 15.92 26.88
CA ALA A 327 -19.45 14.56 27.15
C ALA A 327 -18.69 13.52 26.35
N ARG A 328 -18.37 13.80 25.06
CA ARG A 328 -17.58 12.92 24.20
C ARG A 328 -16.10 12.90 24.59
N LEU A 329 -15.56 14.03 25.09
CA LEU A 329 -14.20 14.07 25.63
C LEU A 329 -14.09 13.33 26.98
N GLU A 330 -15.07 13.43 27.83
CA GLU A 330 -15.12 12.69 29.09
C GLU A 330 -15.32 11.18 28.83
N GLN A 331 -16.19 10.79 27.91
CA GLN A 331 -16.32 9.38 27.47
C GLN A 331 -15.01 8.84 26.90
N ARG A 332 -14.31 9.62 26.07
CA ARG A 332 -13.02 9.23 25.50
C ARG A 332 -11.91 9.20 26.55
N ARG A 333 -11.93 10.10 27.52
CA ARG A 333 -11.00 10.09 28.65
C ARG A 333 -11.25 8.91 29.57
N THR A 334 -12.51 8.59 29.87
CA THR A 334 -12.91 7.41 30.67
C THR A 334 -12.59 6.10 29.94
N SER A 335 -12.72 6.05 28.60
CA SER A 335 -12.30 4.88 27.83
C SER A 335 -10.79 4.72 27.82
N ILE A 336 -10.02 5.80 27.64
CA ILE A 336 -8.54 5.77 27.69
C ILE A 336 -8.04 5.42 29.10
N GLU A 337 -8.66 5.97 30.15
CA GLU A 337 -8.33 5.64 31.54
C GLU A 337 -8.72 4.19 31.90
N LYS A 338 -9.78 3.66 31.32
CA LYS A 338 -10.19 2.27 31.41
C LYS A 338 -9.24 1.34 30.63
N GLU A 339 -8.86 1.71 29.41
CA GLU A 339 -7.86 0.99 28.59
C GLU A 339 -6.47 1.02 29.25
N ALA A 340 -6.10 2.12 29.91
CA ALA A 340 -4.84 2.22 30.66
C ALA A 340 -4.85 1.46 32.01
N ALA A 341 -6.02 1.30 32.62
CA ALA A 341 -6.19 0.53 33.85
C ALA A 341 -6.35 -0.99 33.61
N GLU A 342 -6.85 -1.35 32.42
CA GLU A 342 -7.02 -2.74 31.95
C GLU A 342 -5.80 -3.24 31.14
N GLY A 343 -4.71 -2.45 31.08
CA GLY A 343 -3.51 -2.72 30.29
C GLY A 343 -2.73 -3.95 30.75
N ASN A 344 -3.20 -5.12 30.35
CA ASN A 344 -2.43 -6.36 30.14
C ASN A 344 -3.24 -7.45 29.40
N GLU A 345 -4.24 -7.10 28.58
CA GLU A 345 -4.83 -8.08 27.66
C GLU A 345 -4.59 -7.63 26.22
N THR A 346 -4.01 -8.52 25.42
CA THR A 346 -3.83 -8.38 23.98
C THR A 346 -5.20 -8.34 23.30
N ASN A 347 -5.80 -7.17 23.15
CA ASN A 347 -7.04 -7.04 22.40
C ASN A 347 -6.74 -7.12 20.90
N PHE A 348 -7.17 -8.20 20.24
CA PHE A 348 -7.07 -8.40 18.79
C PHE A 348 -8.02 -7.50 18.01
N ILE A 349 -9.13 -7.04 18.62
CA ILE A 349 -10.22 -6.34 17.96
C ILE A 349 -10.46 -4.98 18.64
N SER A 350 -10.21 -3.89 17.91
CA SER A 350 -10.43 -2.53 18.44
C SER A 350 -11.92 -2.23 18.70
N ALA A 351 -12.20 -1.29 19.58
CA ALA A 351 -13.57 -0.87 19.89
C ALA A 351 -14.35 -0.38 18.66
N GLU A 352 -13.66 0.26 17.70
CA GLU A 352 -14.25 0.71 16.43
C GLU A 352 -14.68 -0.46 15.55
N ILE A 353 -13.83 -1.49 15.45
CA ILE A 353 -14.12 -2.72 14.71
C ILE A 353 -15.26 -3.48 15.39
N ARG A 354 -15.30 -3.57 16.72
CA ARG A 354 -16.40 -4.19 17.48
C ARG A 354 -17.75 -3.55 17.14
N ALA A 355 -17.81 -2.21 17.08
CA ALA A 355 -19.04 -1.48 16.72
C ALA A 355 -19.48 -1.77 15.27
N GLN A 356 -18.55 -1.90 14.33
CA GLN A 356 -18.85 -2.26 12.94
C GLN A 356 -19.32 -3.71 12.80
N LEU A 357 -18.71 -4.63 13.55
CA LEU A 357 -19.09 -6.05 13.55
C LEU A 357 -20.52 -6.29 14.07
N ALA A 358 -20.97 -5.53 15.06
CA ALA A 358 -22.34 -5.65 15.55
C ALA A 358 -23.38 -5.50 14.43
N ALA A 359 -23.21 -4.49 13.56
CA ALA A 359 -24.09 -4.26 12.41
C ALA A 359 -23.99 -5.38 11.32
N VAL A 360 -22.86 -6.08 11.26
CA VAL A 360 -22.69 -7.23 10.35
C VAL A 360 -23.38 -8.47 10.93
N PHE A 361 -23.20 -8.73 12.22
CA PHE A 361 -23.84 -9.87 12.88
C PHE A 361 -25.37 -9.80 12.87
N GLU A 362 -25.96 -8.60 12.90
CA GLU A 362 -27.42 -8.43 12.71
C GLU A 362 -27.92 -8.99 11.37
N LYS A 363 -27.09 -9.02 10.34
CA LYS A 363 -27.43 -9.52 9.00
C LYS A 363 -27.31 -11.04 8.88
N PHE A 364 -26.77 -11.74 9.87
CA PHE A 364 -26.67 -13.20 9.85
C PHE A 364 -28.05 -13.84 9.98
N ALA A 365 -28.46 -14.61 8.97
CA ALA A 365 -29.74 -15.30 8.97
C ALA A 365 -29.77 -16.48 9.95
N ALA A 366 -28.62 -17.14 10.16
CA ALA A 366 -28.46 -18.26 11.09
C ALA A 366 -27.11 -18.13 11.85
N PRO A 367 -26.95 -18.79 13.00
CA PRO A 367 -25.65 -18.90 13.64
C PRO A 367 -24.66 -19.70 12.79
N VAL A 368 -23.37 -19.35 12.90
CA VAL A 368 -22.25 -20.10 12.32
C VAL A 368 -21.54 -20.84 13.42
N LYS A 369 -21.21 -22.11 13.21
CA LYS A 369 -20.30 -22.85 14.10
C LYS A 369 -18.88 -22.71 13.53
N VAL A 370 -17.92 -22.31 14.36
CA VAL A 370 -16.49 -22.23 14.01
C VAL A 370 -15.72 -23.20 14.89
N VAL A 371 -14.98 -24.10 14.27
CA VAL A 371 -14.13 -25.07 14.97
C VAL A 371 -12.68 -24.70 14.74
N GLY A 372 -11.97 -24.36 15.82
CA GLY A 372 -10.54 -24.10 15.79
C GLY A 372 -9.75 -25.40 16.01
N HIS A 373 -8.83 -25.68 15.10
CA HIS A 373 -7.89 -26.80 15.17
C HIS A 373 -6.51 -26.24 15.51
N TYR A 374 -5.93 -26.65 16.64
CA TYR A 374 -4.72 -26.05 17.22
C TYR A 374 -3.65 -27.09 17.51
N ASP A 375 -2.41 -26.62 17.50
CA ASP A 375 -1.21 -27.27 18.01
C ASP A 375 -0.47 -26.34 18.99
N ASP A 376 0.79 -26.64 19.34
CA ASP A 376 1.59 -25.81 20.25
C ASP A 376 2.37 -24.68 19.53
N GLY A 377 2.06 -24.38 18.27
CA GLY A 377 2.74 -23.38 17.47
C GLY A 377 2.22 -21.94 17.67
N ASP A 378 3.01 -20.97 17.17
CA ASP A 378 2.70 -19.52 17.31
C ASP A 378 1.36 -19.14 16.67
N LEU A 379 1.04 -19.68 15.49
CA LEU A 379 -0.25 -19.42 14.83
C LEU A 379 -1.40 -19.90 15.71
N SER A 380 -1.29 -21.08 16.33
CA SER A 380 -2.32 -21.63 17.20
C SER A 380 -2.58 -20.73 18.42
N ALA A 381 -1.54 -20.19 19.03
CA ALA A 381 -1.66 -19.30 20.19
C ALA A 381 -2.37 -17.99 19.81
N GLU A 382 -1.91 -17.33 18.73
CA GLU A 382 -2.49 -16.07 18.26
C GLU A 382 -3.93 -16.25 17.75
N LEU A 383 -4.19 -17.29 16.95
CA LEU A 383 -5.50 -17.55 16.37
C LEU A 383 -6.55 -17.94 17.42
N ARG A 384 -6.16 -18.71 18.43
CA ARG A 384 -7.02 -19.05 19.56
C ARG A 384 -7.43 -17.81 20.34
N GLY A 385 -6.48 -16.95 20.71
CA GLY A 385 -6.76 -15.68 21.41
C GLY A 385 -7.69 -14.78 20.60
N PHE A 386 -7.46 -14.66 19.29
CA PHE A 386 -8.36 -13.91 18.40
C PHE A 386 -9.77 -14.52 18.39
N MET A 387 -9.92 -15.83 18.25
CA MET A 387 -11.22 -16.50 18.16
C MET A 387 -12.01 -16.45 19.46
N GLU A 388 -11.35 -16.56 20.61
CA GLU A 388 -11.99 -16.43 21.93
C GLU A 388 -12.56 -15.01 22.10
N GLU A 389 -11.82 -13.98 21.72
CA GLU A 389 -12.29 -12.60 21.75
C GLU A 389 -13.41 -12.36 20.73
N PHE A 390 -13.24 -12.83 19.49
CA PHE A 390 -14.20 -12.64 18.40
C PHE A 390 -15.56 -13.30 18.68
N ALA A 391 -15.55 -14.55 19.15
CA ALA A 391 -16.77 -15.27 19.46
C ALA A 391 -17.52 -14.66 20.67
N GLY A 392 -16.79 -14.00 21.56
CA GLY A 392 -17.40 -13.26 22.68
C GLY A 392 -18.21 -12.02 22.28
N LEU A 393 -18.11 -11.57 21.02
CA LEU A 393 -18.81 -10.37 20.54
C LEU A 393 -20.28 -10.64 20.16
N THR A 394 -20.69 -11.89 19.96
CA THR A 394 -22.02 -12.22 19.45
C THR A 394 -22.42 -13.68 19.76
N ASP A 395 -23.69 -13.92 19.94
CA ASP A 395 -24.28 -15.28 20.03
C ASP A 395 -24.45 -15.97 18.66
N LYS A 396 -24.23 -15.22 17.58
CA LYS A 396 -24.30 -15.73 16.20
C LYS A 396 -23.07 -16.55 15.78
N VAL A 397 -21.97 -16.49 16.52
CA VAL A 397 -20.76 -17.27 16.28
C VAL A 397 -20.56 -18.25 17.45
N ARG A 398 -20.74 -19.54 17.19
CA ARG A 398 -20.51 -20.62 18.17
C ARG A 398 -19.13 -21.20 17.95
N TYR A 399 -18.21 -20.94 18.88
CA TYR A 399 -16.82 -21.36 18.78
C TYR A 399 -16.54 -22.61 19.62
N GLU A 400 -15.78 -23.53 19.03
CA GLU A 400 -15.28 -24.75 19.68
C GLU A 400 -13.77 -24.89 19.37
N ALA A 401 -12.94 -25.07 20.40
CA ALA A 401 -11.49 -25.27 20.23
C ALA A 401 -11.12 -26.75 20.37
N LYS A 402 -10.28 -27.27 19.47
CA LYS A 402 -9.72 -28.63 19.48
C LYS A 402 -8.20 -28.59 19.38
N ASN A 403 -7.51 -29.56 19.99
CA ASN A 403 -6.06 -29.70 19.91
C ASN A 403 -5.71 -30.87 18.98
N ASP A 404 -6.06 -30.74 17.70
CA ASP A 404 -5.94 -31.82 16.69
C ASP A 404 -5.44 -31.32 15.33
N ALA A 405 -4.76 -30.17 15.27
CA ALA A 405 -4.33 -29.54 14.03
C ALA A 405 -3.30 -30.35 13.21
N ASN A 406 -2.55 -31.27 13.84
CA ASN A 406 -1.53 -32.09 13.17
C ASN A 406 -0.57 -31.29 12.27
N GLY A 407 -0.13 -30.09 12.71
CA GLY A 407 0.77 -29.20 11.98
C GLY A 407 0.10 -28.31 10.93
N GLN A 408 -1.23 -28.28 10.89
CA GLN A 408 -2.01 -27.38 10.05
C GLN A 408 -3.08 -26.63 10.87
N PRO A 409 -2.69 -25.77 11.81
CA PRO A 409 -3.64 -25.02 12.62
C PRO A 409 -4.49 -24.09 11.76
N GLY A 410 -5.78 -23.93 12.15
CA GLY A 410 -6.72 -23.12 11.41
C GLY A 410 -8.11 -23.15 12.02
N VAL A 411 -9.04 -22.44 11.42
CA VAL A 411 -10.45 -22.43 11.82
C VAL A 411 -11.34 -22.87 10.65
N GLU A 412 -12.16 -23.88 10.90
CA GLU A 412 -13.14 -24.43 9.97
C GLU A 412 -14.52 -23.78 10.22
N PHE A 413 -15.21 -23.41 9.15
CA PHE A 413 -16.55 -22.86 9.23
C PHE A 413 -17.58 -23.94 8.92
N LEU A 414 -18.56 -24.08 9.80
CA LEU A 414 -19.65 -25.02 9.68
C LEU A 414 -20.99 -24.29 9.68
N HIS A 415 -21.97 -24.83 8.98
CA HIS A 415 -23.35 -24.37 9.06
C HIS A 415 -23.93 -24.59 10.46
N ALA A 416 -25.08 -23.99 10.74
CA ALA A 416 -25.75 -24.07 12.06
C ALA A 416 -26.07 -25.53 12.50
N ASP A 417 -26.28 -26.41 11.56
CA ASP A 417 -26.55 -27.85 11.77
C ASP A 417 -25.28 -28.70 11.94
N GLY A 418 -24.09 -28.06 11.78
CA GLY A 418 -22.80 -28.70 11.89
C GLY A 418 -22.24 -29.28 10.60
N THR A 419 -22.92 -29.10 9.46
CA THR A 419 -22.39 -29.53 8.16
C THR A 419 -21.23 -28.63 7.74
N PRO A 420 -20.14 -29.18 7.14
CA PRO A 420 -19.01 -28.38 6.66
C PRO A 420 -19.42 -27.39 5.56
N SER A 421 -18.90 -26.16 5.63
CA SER A 421 -19.08 -25.16 4.57
C SER A 421 -18.05 -25.29 3.45
N GLY A 422 -17.05 -26.16 3.62
CA GLY A 422 -15.93 -26.27 2.72
C GLY A 422 -14.85 -25.19 2.90
N ILE A 423 -14.94 -24.34 3.92
CA ILE A 423 -14.00 -23.22 4.12
C ILE A 423 -13.18 -23.45 5.39
N THR A 424 -11.83 -23.39 5.25
CA THR A 424 -10.87 -23.38 6.36
C THR A 424 -9.93 -22.20 6.21
N PHE A 425 -9.65 -21.51 7.31
CA PHE A 425 -8.81 -20.32 7.34
C PHE A 425 -7.59 -20.56 8.25
N HIS A 426 -6.41 -20.68 7.66
CA HIS A 426 -5.13 -20.95 8.31
C HIS A 426 -4.30 -19.68 8.49
N ALA A 427 -4.89 -18.69 9.14
CA ALA A 427 -4.26 -17.41 9.43
C ALA A 427 -4.96 -16.73 10.61
N VAL A 428 -4.28 -15.79 11.28
CA VAL A 428 -4.94 -14.88 12.21
C VAL A 428 -5.68 -13.82 11.38
N PRO A 429 -7.02 -13.66 11.51
CA PRO A 429 -7.77 -12.68 10.73
C PRO A 429 -7.30 -11.25 11.06
N GLY A 430 -6.70 -10.59 10.07
CA GLY A 430 -6.15 -9.25 10.24
C GLY A 430 -5.75 -8.61 8.91
N GLY A 431 -5.23 -7.38 8.95
CA GLY A 431 -4.81 -6.67 7.76
C GLY A 431 -5.88 -6.59 6.69
N HIS A 432 -5.51 -6.87 5.44
CA HIS A 432 -6.44 -6.86 4.31
C HIS A 432 -7.42 -8.05 4.32
N GLU A 433 -7.07 -9.16 5.00
CA GLU A 433 -7.88 -10.39 5.03
C GLU A 433 -8.91 -10.42 6.15
N PHE A 434 -8.95 -9.43 7.03
CA PHE A 434 -10.00 -9.34 8.04
C PHE A 434 -11.39 -9.31 7.40
N ASN A 435 -11.57 -8.53 6.35
CA ASN A 435 -12.84 -8.45 5.62
C ASN A 435 -13.18 -9.78 4.92
N SER A 436 -12.22 -10.50 4.35
CA SER A 436 -12.44 -11.80 3.71
C SER A 436 -12.93 -12.82 4.73
N PHE A 437 -12.37 -12.81 5.94
CA PHE A 437 -12.81 -13.67 7.05
C PHE A 437 -14.28 -13.37 7.45
N ILE A 438 -14.63 -12.09 7.61
CA ILE A 438 -16.00 -11.68 7.95
C ILE A 438 -16.99 -12.04 6.82
N LEU A 439 -16.60 -11.85 5.56
CA LEU A 439 -17.43 -12.22 4.40
C LEU A 439 -17.64 -13.74 4.32
N ALA A 440 -16.65 -14.55 4.67
CA ALA A 440 -16.80 -16.00 4.73
C ALA A 440 -17.88 -16.39 5.78
N LEU A 441 -17.82 -15.84 6.99
CA LEU A 441 -18.85 -16.04 8.01
C LEU A 441 -20.23 -15.61 7.53
N TYR A 442 -20.34 -14.44 6.89
CA TYR A 442 -21.61 -13.95 6.34
C TYR A 442 -22.16 -14.86 5.23
N ASN A 443 -21.30 -15.40 4.37
CA ASN A 443 -21.69 -16.33 3.32
C ASN A 443 -22.19 -17.66 3.88
N VAL A 444 -21.61 -18.16 4.97
CA VAL A 444 -22.02 -19.41 5.65
C VAL A 444 -23.28 -19.19 6.50
N ALA A 445 -23.39 -18.04 7.17
CA ALA A 445 -24.57 -17.70 7.99
C ALA A 445 -25.81 -17.37 7.16
N GLY A 446 -25.63 -17.04 5.86
CA GLY A 446 -26.69 -16.50 4.98
C GLY A 446 -27.18 -15.10 5.36
N PRO A 447 -27.78 -14.39 4.42
CA PRO A 447 -28.11 -14.81 3.05
C PRO A 447 -26.90 -14.87 2.11
N GLY A 448 -25.73 -14.41 2.57
CA GLY A 448 -24.50 -14.33 1.79
C GLY A 448 -24.48 -13.18 0.78
N GLN A 449 -23.33 -13.02 0.13
CA GLN A 449 -23.16 -12.02 -0.93
C GLN A 449 -23.99 -12.41 -2.16
N GLU A 450 -24.64 -11.44 -2.79
CA GLU A 450 -25.34 -11.66 -4.05
C GLU A 450 -24.38 -12.13 -5.14
N ILE A 451 -24.81 -13.14 -5.89
CA ILE A 451 -24.11 -13.63 -7.08
C ILE A 451 -24.96 -13.29 -8.29
N ARG A 452 -24.37 -12.69 -9.30
CA ARG A 452 -25.04 -12.40 -10.56
C ARG A 452 -25.48 -13.70 -11.23
N PRO A 453 -26.62 -13.75 -11.92
CA PRO A 453 -27.10 -14.98 -12.58
C PRO A 453 -26.07 -15.63 -13.51
N GLU A 454 -25.34 -14.82 -14.28
CA GLU A 454 -24.29 -15.27 -15.19
C GLU A 454 -23.12 -15.93 -14.45
N THR A 455 -22.73 -15.38 -13.30
CA THR A 455 -21.71 -15.96 -12.43
C THR A 455 -22.20 -17.25 -11.77
N GLN A 456 -23.48 -17.30 -11.36
CA GLN A 456 -24.08 -18.50 -10.79
C GLN A 456 -24.09 -19.66 -11.79
N GLU A 457 -24.40 -19.40 -13.06
CA GLU A 457 -24.33 -20.40 -14.13
C GLU A 457 -22.94 -21.00 -14.28
N LYS A 458 -21.88 -20.18 -14.10
CA LYS A 458 -20.50 -20.67 -14.14
C LYS A 458 -20.17 -21.53 -12.93
N ILE A 459 -20.57 -21.10 -11.75
CA ILE A 459 -20.38 -21.85 -10.51
C ILE A 459 -21.12 -23.20 -10.58
N ASP A 460 -22.29 -23.26 -11.18
CA ASP A 460 -23.07 -24.49 -11.33
C ASP A 460 -22.43 -25.53 -12.27
N ARG A 461 -21.50 -25.11 -13.13
CA ARG A 461 -20.70 -26.02 -13.96
C ARG A 461 -19.64 -26.78 -13.19
N ILE A 462 -19.30 -26.38 -11.98
CA ILE A 462 -18.34 -27.08 -11.13
C ILE A 462 -19.01 -28.35 -10.60
N THR A 463 -18.79 -29.49 -11.27
CA THR A 463 -19.46 -30.76 -10.97
C THR A 463 -18.55 -31.77 -10.26
N LYS A 464 -17.24 -31.58 -10.29
CA LYS A 464 -16.24 -32.43 -9.64
C LYS A 464 -15.96 -31.93 -8.24
N GLU A 465 -15.45 -32.80 -7.37
CA GLU A 465 -14.83 -32.37 -6.10
C GLU A 465 -13.55 -31.59 -6.41
N VAL A 466 -13.42 -30.40 -5.83
CA VAL A 466 -12.27 -29.52 -6.05
C VAL A 466 -11.75 -29.00 -4.71
N ASP A 467 -10.48 -29.28 -4.43
CA ASP A 467 -9.76 -28.71 -3.31
C ASP A 467 -8.92 -27.52 -3.82
N VAL A 468 -9.22 -26.36 -3.30
CA VAL A 468 -8.53 -25.10 -3.64
C VAL A 468 -7.71 -24.61 -2.46
N LYS A 469 -6.41 -24.45 -2.64
CA LYS A 469 -5.56 -23.76 -1.67
C LYS A 469 -5.26 -22.36 -2.16
N VAL A 470 -5.44 -21.37 -1.29
CA VAL A 470 -5.04 -20.00 -1.59
C VAL A 470 -3.91 -19.61 -0.64
N LEU A 471 -2.73 -19.43 -1.20
CA LEU A 471 -1.60 -18.85 -0.46
C LEU A 471 -1.68 -17.34 -0.54
N MET A 472 -1.76 -16.69 0.62
CA MET A 472 -1.96 -15.25 0.75
C MET A 472 -1.00 -14.65 1.78
N SER A 473 -0.99 -13.34 1.88
CA SER A 473 -0.34 -12.59 2.96
C SER A 473 -1.28 -11.49 3.44
N LEU A 474 -1.32 -11.24 4.74
CA LEU A 474 -2.15 -10.20 5.34
C LEU A 474 -1.84 -8.78 4.83
N SER A 475 -0.64 -8.56 4.30
CA SER A 475 -0.22 -7.30 3.68
C SER A 475 -0.50 -7.19 2.18
N CYS A 476 -0.98 -8.25 1.55
CA CYS A 476 -1.24 -8.30 0.11
C CYS A 476 -2.56 -7.62 -0.24
N THR A 477 -2.54 -6.56 -1.04
CA THR A 477 -3.73 -5.80 -1.44
C THR A 477 -4.61 -6.50 -2.49
N MET A 478 -4.06 -7.51 -3.18
CA MET A 478 -4.78 -8.27 -4.22
C MET A 478 -5.33 -9.60 -3.71
N CYS A 479 -4.84 -10.07 -2.56
CA CYS A 479 -5.25 -11.34 -1.98
C CYS A 479 -6.74 -11.37 -1.59
N PRO A 480 -7.33 -10.33 -0.98
CA PRO A 480 -8.73 -10.38 -0.53
C PRO A 480 -9.74 -10.66 -1.64
N ASP A 481 -9.48 -10.18 -2.86
CA ASP A 481 -10.39 -10.42 -3.99
C ASP A 481 -10.43 -11.92 -4.36
N VAL A 482 -9.26 -12.58 -4.37
CA VAL A 482 -9.17 -14.01 -4.68
C VAL A 482 -9.70 -14.85 -3.52
N VAL A 483 -9.32 -14.53 -2.28
CA VAL A 483 -9.77 -15.22 -1.08
C VAL A 483 -11.29 -15.17 -0.95
N ALA A 484 -11.88 -13.98 -1.02
CA ALA A 484 -13.33 -13.81 -0.92
C ALA A 484 -14.10 -14.53 -2.05
N ALA A 485 -13.56 -14.51 -3.28
CA ALA A 485 -14.17 -15.19 -4.42
C ALA A 485 -14.15 -16.72 -4.26
N VAL A 486 -13.01 -17.31 -3.86
CA VAL A 486 -12.90 -18.76 -3.62
C VAL A 486 -13.81 -19.20 -2.46
N GLN A 487 -13.80 -18.44 -1.35
CA GLN A 487 -14.68 -18.72 -0.19
C GLN A 487 -16.17 -18.58 -0.56
N ARG A 488 -16.53 -17.61 -1.44
CA ARG A 488 -17.91 -17.44 -1.90
C ARG A 488 -18.37 -18.61 -2.76
N ILE A 489 -17.48 -19.16 -3.59
CA ILE A 489 -17.78 -20.37 -4.40
C ILE A 489 -17.91 -21.58 -3.49
N ALA A 490 -17.00 -21.79 -2.53
CA ALA A 490 -17.08 -22.90 -1.58
C ALA A 490 -18.39 -22.86 -0.76
N ALA A 491 -18.77 -21.69 -0.24
CA ALA A 491 -20.04 -21.51 0.46
C ALA A 491 -21.29 -21.76 -0.41
N ALA A 492 -21.16 -21.73 -1.73
CA ALA A 492 -22.26 -21.99 -2.68
C ALA A 492 -22.26 -23.43 -3.23
N ARG A 493 -21.18 -24.21 -3.04
CA ARG A 493 -20.98 -25.52 -3.66
C ARG A 493 -20.36 -26.51 -2.67
N GLU A 494 -21.10 -27.52 -2.25
CA GLU A 494 -20.65 -28.55 -1.31
C GLU A 494 -19.45 -29.38 -1.80
N ASN A 495 -19.23 -29.42 -3.11
CA ASN A 495 -18.12 -30.13 -3.74
C ASN A 495 -16.85 -29.27 -3.93
N VAL A 496 -16.82 -28.04 -3.38
CA VAL A 496 -15.63 -27.16 -3.41
C VAL A 496 -15.13 -26.93 -2.01
N ARG A 497 -13.84 -27.16 -1.78
CA ARG A 497 -13.14 -26.84 -0.53
C ARG A 497 -12.16 -25.72 -0.75
N ALA A 498 -12.10 -24.79 0.17
CA ALA A 498 -11.28 -23.59 0.15
C ALA A 498 -10.41 -23.50 1.42
N ASP A 499 -9.13 -23.82 1.31
CA ASP A 499 -8.15 -23.69 2.38
C ASP A 499 -7.29 -22.43 2.16
N ILE A 500 -7.34 -21.47 3.07
CA ILE A 500 -6.67 -20.18 2.96
C ILE A 500 -5.47 -20.14 3.90
N TYR A 501 -4.25 -20.02 3.36
CA TYR A 501 -3.00 -20.09 4.10
C TYR A 501 -2.24 -18.76 4.09
N ASP A 502 -1.87 -18.26 5.26
CA ASP A 502 -0.85 -17.19 5.35
C ASP A 502 0.56 -17.80 5.19
N ILE A 503 1.24 -17.41 4.11
CA ILE A 503 2.60 -17.91 3.79
C ILE A 503 3.63 -17.65 4.89
N ARG A 504 3.37 -16.74 5.82
CA ARG A 504 4.22 -16.46 6.99
C ARG A 504 4.33 -17.67 7.91
N TYR A 505 3.23 -18.39 8.09
CA TYR A 505 3.15 -19.55 8.97
C TYR A 505 3.35 -20.89 8.25
N PHE A 506 3.24 -20.91 6.93
CA PHE A 506 3.32 -22.13 6.12
C PHE A 506 4.44 -22.06 5.06
N PRO A 507 5.72 -21.84 5.46
CA PRO A 507 6.82 -21.74 4.50
C PRO A 507 7.01 -23.04 3.68
N ALA A 508 6.71 -24.21 4.29
CA ALA A 508 6.79 -25.48 3.59
C ALA A 508 5.84 -25.59 2.37
N LEU A 509 4.65 -24.96 2.42
CA LEU A 509 3.75 -24.90 1.27
C LEU A 509 4.33 -23.98 0.19
N LYS A 510 4.91 -22.85 0.58
CA LYS A 510 5.59 -21.94 -0.34
C LYS A 510 6.72 -22.64 -1.08
N GLU A 511 7.55 -23.42 -0.38
CA GLU A 511 8.65 -24.20 -0.95
C GLU A 511 8.14 -25.33 -1.85
N LYS A 512 7.18 -26.13 -1.34
CA LYS A 512 6.61 -27.27 -2.08
C LYS A 512 6.10 -26.88 -3.46
N TYR A 513 5.42 -25.75 -3.56
CA TYR A 513 4.84 -25.26 -4.80
C TYR A 513 5.67 -24.18 -5.50
N SER A 514 6.89 -23.89 -5.00
CA SER A 514 7.78 -22.86 -5.54
C SER A 514 7.09 -21.50 -5.73
N VAL A 515 6.25 -21.11 -4.75
CA VAL A 515 5.43 -19.90 -4.84
C VAL A 515 6.29 -18.66 -4.58
N MET A 516 6.42 -17.81 -5.58
CA MET A 516 7.24 -16.59 -5.55
C MET A 516 6.42 -15.31 -5.26
N SER A 517 5.09 -15.36 -5.42
CA SER A 517 4.21 -14.20 -5.20
C SER A 517 2.82 -14.64 -4.75
N VAL A 518 2.10 -13.73 -4.07
CA VAL A 518 0.71 -13.93 -3.63
C VAL A 518 -0.19 -12.82 -4.21
N PRO A 519 -1.48 -13.12 -4.45
CA PRO A 519 -2.18 -14.37 -4.23
C PRO A 519 -1.74 -15.46 -5.21
N CYS A 520 -1.63 -16.67 -4.68
CA CYS A 520 -1.43 -17.87 -5.47
C CYS A 520 -2.54 -18.87 -5.14
N MET A 521 -3.41 -19.14 -6.10
CA MET A 521 -4.46 -20.15 -6.01
C MET A 521 -3.94 -21.45 -6.63
N ILE A 522 -4.11 -22.55 -5.90
CA ILE A 522 -3.63 -23.89 -6.28
C ILE A 522 -4.85 -24.80 -6.43
N VAL A 523 -5.01 -25.39 -7.60
CA VAL A 523 -6.08 -26.35 -7.93
C VAL A 523 -5.43 -27.63 -8.40
N GLY A 524 -5.46 -28.68 -7.58
CA GLY A 524 -4.65 -29.89 -7.83
C GLY A 524 -3.16 -29.56 -7.82
N GLU A 525 -2.51 -29.62 -8.98
CA GLU A 525 -1.09 -29.25 -9.16
C GLU A 525 -0.92 -27.94 -9.94
N GLU A 526 -2.00 -27.34 -10.44
CA GLU A 526 -1.95 -26.11 -11.21
C GLU A 526 -1.90 -24.86 -10.32
N LEU A 527 -1.03 -23.93 -10.70
CA LEU A 527 -0.76 -22.69 -9.97
C LEU A 527 -1.32 -21.50 -10.75
N HIS A 528 -2.17 -20.73 -10.10
CA HIS A 528 -2.79 -19.54 -10.67
C HIS A 528 -2.41 -18.30 -9.87
N PHE A 529 -1.59 -17.43 -10.43
CA PHE A 529 -1.09 -16.23 -9.77
C PHE A 529 -1.90 -14.97 -10.09
N GLY A 530 -1.78 -13.99 -9.19
CA GLY A 530 -2.31 -12.66 -9.35
C GLY A 530 -3.81 -12.54 -9.08
N LYS A 531 -4.31 -11.31 -9.17
CA LYS A 531 -5.72 -10.99 -8.93
C LYS A 531 -6.61 -11.69 -9.95
N LYS A 532 -7.66 -12.34 -9.46
CA LYS A 532 -8.73 -12.96 -10.26
C LYS A 532 -10.08 -12.61 -9.66
N ASN A 533 -11.06 -12.40 -10.51
CA ASN A 533 -12.44 -12.21 -10.08
C ASN A 533 -13.18 -13.56 -9.96
N ILE A 534 -14.39 -13.54 -9.38
CA ILE A 534 -15.17 -14.75 -9.14
C ILE A 534 -15.54 -15.51 -10.43
N ASP A 535 -15.76 -14.79 -11.54
CA ASP A 535 -16.09 -15.41 -12.84
C ASP A 535 -14.89 -16.18 -13.41
N GLU A 536 -13.69 -15.60 -13.33
CA GLU A 536 -12.44 -16.24 -13.78
C GLU A 536 -12.11 -17.48 -12.92
N ILE A 537 -12.34 -17.38 -11.61
CA ILE A 537 -12.11 -18.51 -10.70
C ILE A 537 -13.13 -19.62 -10.96
N ALA A 538 -14.42 -19.29 -11.15
CA ALA A 538 -15.43 -20.28 -11.48
C ALA A 538 -15.11 -21.02 -12.79
N ASP A 539 -14.64 -20.31 -13.82
CA ASP A 539 -14.22 -20.93 -15.09
C ASP A 539 -13.01 -21.88 -14.89
N ILE A 540 -12.02 -21.50 -14.06
CA ILE A 540 -10.88 -22.38 -13.72
C ILE A 540 -11.34 -23.63 -12.97
N LEU A 541 -12.25 -23.51 -12.01
CA LEU A 541 -12.70 -24.64 -11.21
C LEU A 541 -13.65 -25.59 -11.97
N ALA A 542 -14.31 -25.09 -13.01
CA ALA A 542 -15.16 -25.91 -13.87
C ALA A 542 -14.37 -26.79 -14.85
N GLY A 543 -13.12 -26.50 -15.13
CA GLY A 543 -12.17 -27.26 -15.98
C GLY A 543 -12.25 -26.82 -17.39
#